data_9008804e6c3843297b94e664d1db2fe7
#
_entry.id   9008804e6c3843297b94e664d1db2fe7
#
_cell.length_a   1.000
_cell.length_b   1.000
_cell.length_c   1.000
_cell.angle_alpha   90.00
_cell.angle_beta   90.00
_cell.angle_gamma   90.00
#
_symmetry.space_group_name_H-M   'P 1'
#
loop_
_entity.id
_entity.type
_entity.pdbx_description
1 polymer ?
#
loop_
_entity_poly.entity_id
_entity_poly.type
_entity_poly.pdbx_seq_one_letter_code
_entity_poly.pdbx_strand_id
1 'polypeptide(L)'
;LLYIDSLTSIYNRRYYDEHFQGADDIQAMVVIDVDDFKYINDNYGHDVGDIILQSIAQTVLSCVRKTDAVIRYGGDEFVIIFFSMPQEIFEKKLERIRHSVDSLIIDGHPELHMSVSIGGAYGSGTAEKLFKVADTMMYQSKKAKNQVTISFLDEMVGSADSI
;
A
#
# COMPACT_ATOMS: atom_id res chain seq x y z
N LEU A 1 -12.83 11.19 14.56
CA LEU A 1 -13.70 10.87 13.46
C LEU A 1 -13.77 9.38 13.24
N LEU A 2 -14.95 8.88 12.92
CA LEU A 2 -15.25 7.43 12.89
C LEU A 2 -14.39 6.65 11.90
N TYR A 3 -14.10 7.23 10.73
CA TYR A 3 -13.45 6.55 9.61
C TYR A 3 -12.05 7.10 9.30
N ILE A 4 -11.57 8.04 10.07
CA ILE A 4 -10.28 8.69 9.82
C ILE A 4 -9.28 8.28 10.89
N ASP A 5 -8.09 7.85 10.43
CA ASP A 5 -6.97 7.58 11.33
C ASP A 5 -6.42 8.88 11.90
N SER A 6 -6.37 8.99 13.22
CA SER A 6 -6.00 10.24 13.90
C SER A 6 -4.55 10.65 13.66
N LEU A 7 -3.66 9.67 13.44
CA LEU A 7 -2.23 9.97 13.21
C LEU A 7 -1.96 10.46 11.79
N THR A 8 -2.52 9.79 10.79
CA THR A 8 -2.16 10.01 9.39
C THR A 8 -3.21 10.79 8.60
N SER A 9 -4.41 10.95 9.13
CA SER A 9 -5.55 11.63 8.49
C SER A 9 -6.08 10.93 7.23
N ILE A 10 -5.64 9.72 6.96
CA ILE A 10 -6.24 8.87 5.91
C ILE A 10 -7.31 7.98 6.52
N TYR A 11 -7.99 7.20 5.70
CA TYR A 11 -9.00 6.28 6.20
C TYR A 11 -8.39 5.23 7.13
N ASN A 12 -9.18 4.76 8.10
CA ASN A 12 -8.78 3.69 9.00
C ASN A 12 -9.31 2.33 8.53
N ARG A 13 -8.93 1.26 9.23
CA ARG A 13 -9.38 -0.09 8.91
C ARG A 13 -10.89 -0.24 9.01
N ARG A 14 -11.53 0.46 9.94
CA ARG A 14 -12.99 0.40 10.09
C ARG A 14 -13.69 0.85 8.82
N TYR A 15 -13.19 1.91 8.17
CA TYR A 15 -13.72 2.36 6.88
C TYR A 15 -13.62 1.26 5.82
N TYR A 16 -12.47 0.60 5.74
CA TYR A 16 -12.27 -0.53 4.83
C TYR A 16 -13.27 -1.65 5.10
N ASP A 17 -13.37 -2.09 6.35
CA ASP A 17 -14.23 -3.21 6.72
C ASP A 17 -15.70 -2.92 6.43
N GLU A 18 -16.16 -1.70 6.66
CA GLU A 18 -17.57 -1.33 6.47
C GLU A 18 -17.93 -0.98 5.02
N HIS A 19 -17.00 -0.48 4.21
CA HIS A 19 -17.31 0.04 2.88
C HIS A 19 -16.74 -0.79 1.73
N PHE A 20 -15.64 -1.51 1.92
CA PHE A 20 -14.96 -2.18 0.82
C PHE A 20 -14.88 -3.70 0.93
N GLN A 21 -15.05 -4.28 2.11
CA GLN A 21 -14.85 -5.71 2.31
C GLN A 21 -15.70 -6.58 1.37
N GLY A 22 -16.93 -6.18 1.08
CA GLY A 22 -17.82 -6.89 0.17
C GLY A 22 -17.83 -6.33 -1.26
N ALA A 23 -16.99 -5.37 -1.57
CA ALA A 23 -16.99 -4.72 -2.88
C ALA A 23 -16.48 -5.67 -3.98
N ASP A 24 -17.06 -5.55 -5.18
CA ASP A 24 -16.69 -6.36 -6.34
C ASP A 24 -16.39 -5.52 -7.59
N ASP A 25 -16.37 -4.20 -7.45
CA ASP A 25 -16.11 -3.24 -8.53
C ASP A 25 -14.69 -2.67 -8.48
N ILE A 26 -13.76 -3.39 -7.86
CA ILE A 26 -12.38 -2.96 -7.67
C ILE A 26 -11.54 -3.40 -8.86
N GLN A 27 -10.72 -2.51 -9.39
CA GLN A 27 -9.79 -2.82 -10.50
C GLN A 27 -8.44 -3.30 -10.00
N ALA A 28 -7.94 -2.74 -8.91
CA ALA A 28 -6.64 -3.10 -8.37
C ALA A 28 -6.56 -2.81 -6.88
N MET A 29 -5.74 -3.58 -6.19
CA MET A 29 -5.48 -3.39 -4.76
C MET A 29 -4.00 -3.49 -4.48
N VAL A 30 -3.54 -2.68 -3.52
CA VAL A 30 -2.12 -2.61 -3.14
C VAL A 30 -2.04 -2.76 -1.62
N VAL A 31 -1.09 -3.58 -1.16
CA VAL A 31 -0.74 -3.69 0.26
C VAL A 31 0.69 -3.20 0.41
N ILE A 32 0.89 -2.29 1.35
CA ILE A 32 2.18 -1.66 1.63
C ILE A 32 2.53 -1.90 3.09
N ASP A 33 3.76 -2.32 3.35
CA ASP A 33 4.28 -2.49 4.70
C ASP A 33 5.61 -1.75 4.83
N VAL A 34 5.77 -1.02 5.93
CA VAL A 34 7.00 -0.26 6.18
C VAL A 34 8.11 -1.22 6.60
N ASP A 35 9.24 -1.17 5.88
CA ASP A 35 10.38 -2.04 6.19
C ASP A 35 11.05 -1.62 7.49
N ASP A 36 11.36 -2.62 8.33
CA ASP A 36 12.10 -2.43 9.58
C ASP A 36 11.46 -1.41 10.55
N PHE A 37 10.14 -1.29 10.53
CA PHE A 37 9.45 -0.28 11.35
C PHE A 37 9.67 -0.51 12.84
N LYS A 38 9.69 -1.77 13.29
CA LYS A 38 9.97 -2.09 14.68
C LYS A 38 11.38 -1.64 15.09
N TYR A 39 12.37 -1.87 14.22
CA TYR A 39 13.73 -1.41 14.45
C TYR A 39 13.78 0.12 14.59
N ILE A 40 13.05 0.84 13.76
CA ILE A 40 12.99 2.30 13.81
C ILE A 40 12.41 2.77 15.14
N ASN A 41 11.28 2.21 15.57
CA ASN A 41 10.69 2.54 16.85
C ASN A 41 11.63 2.23 18.03
N ASP A 42 12.29 1.08 17.99
CA ASP A 42 13.18 0.64 19.07
C ASP A 42 14.43 1.53 19.17
N ASN A 43 14.92 2.07 18.05
CA ASN A 43 16.18 2.83 18.02
C ASN A 43 15.98 4.36 18.00
N TYR A 44 14.87 4.83 17.46
CA TYR A 44 14.59 6.28 17.32
C TYR A 44 13.41 6.75 18.15
N GLY A 45 12.62 5.82 18.70
CA GLY A 45 11.45 6.13 19.50
C GLY A 45 10.17 6.22 18.69
N HIS A 46 9.04 6.11 19.38
CA HIS A 46 7.72 6.13 18.75
C HIS A 46 7.38 7.46 18.10
N ASP A 47 7.90 8.57 18.61
CA ASP A 47 7.67 9.89 18.01
C ASP A 47 8.24 9.96 16.60
N VAL A 48 9.42 9.42 16.37
CA VAL A 48 10.03 9.34 15.04
C VAL A 48 9.25 8.36 14.17
N GLY A 49 8.84 7.23 14.73
CA GLY A 49 7.99 6.26 14.03
C GLY A 49 6.69 6.91 13.55
N ASP A 50 6.06 7.73 14.38
CA ASP A 50 4.84 8.45 14.01
C ASP A 50 5.08 9.42 12.85
N ILE A 51 6.18 10.17 12.90
CA ILE A 51 6.56 11.08 11.81
C ILE A 51 6.75 10.32 10.50
N ILE A 52 7.39 9.16 10.57
CA ILE A 52 7.59 8.30 9.39
C ILE A 52 6.25 7.84 8.81
N LEU A 53 5.33 7.38 9.65
CA LEU A 53 4.01 6.94 9.19
C LEU A 53 3.24 8.10 8.53
N GLN A 54 3.29 9.28 9.13
CA GLN A 54 2.68 10.48 8.55
C GLN A 54 3.30 10.83 7.20
N SER A 55 4.62 10.77 7.11
CA SER A 55 5.36 11.10 5.87
C SER A 55 5.05 10.12 4.76
N ILE A 56 4.98 8.83 5.08
CA ILE A 56 4.63 7.79 4.10
C ILE A 56 3.18 7.97 3.64
N ALA A 57 2.26 8.21 4.56
CA ALA A 57 0.85 8.45 4.20
C ALA A 57 0.70 9.63 3.25
N GLN A 58 1.38 10.75 3.52
CA GLN A 58 1.35 11.92 2.65
C GLN A 58 1.99 11.63 1.29
N THR A 59 3.06 10.86 1.26
CA THR A 59 3.72 10.47 0.03
C THR A 59 2.79 9.62 -0.84
N VAL A 60 2.12 8.62 -0.25
CA VAL A 60 1.16 7.78 -0.96
C VAL A 60 0.01 8.62 -1.50
N LEU A 61 -0.56 9.50 -0.67
CA LEU A 61 -1.65 10.39 -1.09
C LEU A 61 -1.25 11.25 -2.29
N SER A 62 0.00 11.71 -2.33
CA SER A 62 0.49 12.55 -3.44
C SER A 62 0.61 11.78 -4.77
N CYS A 63 0.63 10.45 -4.70
CA CYS A 63 0.79 9.58 -5.87
C CYS A 63 -0.54 9.05 -6.42
N VAL A 64 -1.66 9.29 -5.74
CA VAL A 64 -2.97 8.76 -6.12
C VAL A 64 -3.98 9.88 -6.37
N ARG A 65 -5.09 9.52 -7.01
CA ARG A 65 -6.19 10.45 -7.29
C ARG A 65 -7.15 10.50 -6.11
N LYS A 66 -7.98 11.55 -6.05
CA LYS A 66 -9.02 11.68 -5.02
C LYS A 66 -10.04 10.55 -5.05
N THR A 67 -10.24 9.93 -6.21
CA THR A 67 -11.15 8.80 -6.40
C THR A 67 -10.55 7.48 -5.92
N ASP A 68 -9.26 7.45 -5.64
CA ASP A 68 -8.59 6.27 -5.08
C ASP A 68 -8.69 6.32 -3.55
N ALA A 69 -8.76 5.16 -2.91
CA ALA A 69 -8.85 5.09 -1.45
C ALA A 69 -7.52 4.64 -0.85
N VAL A 70 -7.05 5.40 0.15
CA VAL A 70 -5.84 5.07 0.91
C VAL A 70 -6.24 4.83 2.35
N ILE A 71 -5.88 3.68 2.87
CA ILE A 71 -6.31 3.21 4.19
C ILE A 71 -5.08 2.83 5.02
N ARG A 72 -5.05 3.25 6.28
CA ARG A 72 -4.13 2.68 7.26
C ARG A 72 -4.76 1.41 7.80
N TYR A 73 -4.29 0.27 7.32
CA TYR A 73 -4.89 -1.03 7.61
C TYR A 73 -4.39 -1.62 8.94
N GLY A 74 -3.13 -1.42 9.24
CA GLY A 74 -2.49 -1.84 10.49
C GLY A 74 -1.57 -0.75 10.99
N GLY A 75 -0.77 -1.03 12.01
CA GLY A 75 0.15 -0.06 12.59
C GLY A 75 1.10 0.55 11.58
N ASP A 76 1.74 -0.30 10.78
CA ASP A 76 2.69 0.07 9.73
C ASP A 76 2.29 -0.47 8.36
N GLU A 77 1.00 -0.73 8.16
CA GLU A 77 0.47 -1.32 6.95
C GLU A 77 -0.57 -0.40 6.32
N PHE A 78 -0.44 -0.19 5.01
CA PHE A 78 -1.35 0.65 4.22
C PHE A 78 -1.95 -0.15 3.08
N VAL A 79 -3.17 0.20 2.70
CA VAL A 79 -3.87 -0.40 1.56
C VAL A 79 -4.32 0.71 0.64
N ILE A 80 -4.15 0.50 -0.67
CA ILE A 80 -4.69 1.39 -1.70
C ILE A 80 -5.70 0.62 -2.53
N ILE A 81 -6.85 1.24 -2.80
CA ILE A 81 -7.87 0.68 -3.68
C ILE A 81 -8.02 1.58 -4.89
N PHE A 82 -7.88 0.97 -6.07
CA PHE A 82 -8.11 1.64 -7.35
C PHE A 82 -9.36 1.06 -8.00
N PHE A 83 -10.34 1.92 -8.26
CA PHE A 83 -11.57 1.54 -8.97
C PHE A 83 -11.44 1.63 -10.48
N SER A 84 -10.51 2.45 -10.95
CA SER A 84 -10.18 2.61 -12.36
C SER A 84 -8.69 2.88 -12.49
N MET A 85 -7.98 1.94 -13.10
CA MET A 85 -6.53 2.03 -13.27
C MET A 85 -6.14 1.28 -14.54
N PRO A 86 -5.54 1.95 -15.53
CA PRO A 86 -5.00 1.25 -16.70
C PRO A 86 -3.86 0.31 -16.29
N GLN A 87 -3.85 -0.88 -16.87
CA GLN A 87 -2.88 -1.92 -16.53
C GLN A 87 -1.44 -1.44 -16.74
N GLU A 88 -1.17 -0.76 -17.85
CA GLU A 88 0.17 -0.29 -18.19
C GLU A 88 0.69 0.82 -17.27
N ILE A 89 -0.20 1.46 -16.49
CA ILE A 89 0.17 2.53 -15.55
C ILE A 89 0.40 1.96 -14.14
N PHE A 90 -0.21 0.84 -13.82
CA PHE A 90 -0.24 0.29 -12.46
C PHE A 90 1.17 0.06 -11.89
N GLU A 91 2.03 -0.64 -12.63
CA GLU A 91 3.39 -0.93 -12.18
C GLU A 91 4.20 0.36 -11.98
N LYS A 92 4.08 1.30 -12.90
CA LYS A 92 4.76 2.60 -12.79
C LYS A 92 4.30 3.37 -11.56
N LYS A 93 3.02 3.31 -11.25
CA LYS A 93 2.45 3.96 -10.06
C LYS A 93 3.06 3.38 -8.79
N LEU A 94 3.13 2.08 -8.69
CA LEU A 94 3.68 1.41 -7.50
C LEU A 94 5.18 1.68 -7.35
N GLU A 95 5.93 1.65 -8.45
CA GLU A 95 7.36 2.01 -8.43
C GLU A 95 7.57 3.46 -8.03
N ARG A 96 6.70 4.37 -8.48
CA ARG A 96 6.77 5.78 -8.08
C ARG A 96 6.58 5.93 -6.57
N ILE A 97 5.61 5.20 -6.00
CA ILE A 97 5.37 5.21 -4.55
C ILE A 97 6.61 4.69 -3.82
N ARG A 98 7.13 3.54 -4.23
CA ARG A 98 8.32 2.94 -3.63
C ARG A 98 9.51 3.91 -3.67
N HIS A 99 9.79 4.48 -4.83
CA HIS A 99 10.91 5.41 -5.01
C HIS A 99 10.73 6.69 -4.19
N SER A 100 9.52 7.22 -4.14
CA SER A 100 9.23 8.44 -3.36
C SER A 100 9.46 8.21 -1.87
N VAL A 101 9.07 7.05 -1.34
CA VAL A 101 9.35 6.70 0.06
C VAL A 101 10.84 6.49 0.28
N ASP A 102 11.50 5.79 -0.63
CA ASP A 102 12.96 5.54 -0.58
C ASP A 102 13.76 6.84 -0.54
N SER A 103 13.23 7.89 -1.13
CA SER A 103 13.87 9.20 -1.25
C SER A 103 13.54 10.16 -0.11
N LEU A 104 12.67 9.76 0.82
CA LEU A 104 12.27 10.63 1.93
C LEU A 104 13.45 10.94 2.85
N ILE A 105 13.50 12.19 3.29
CA ILE A 105 14.44 12.65 4.31
C ILE A 105 13.61 13.18 5.49
N ILE A 106 13.90 12.69 6.68
CA ILE A 106 13.19 13.10 7.90
C ILE A 106 13.97 14.22 8.57
N ASP A 107 13.31 15.34 8.84
CA ASP A 107 13.91 16.48 9.54
C ASP A 107 14.49 16.04 10.88
N GLY A 108 15.75 16.43 11.13
CA GLY A 108 16.47 16.07 12.34
C GLY A 108 17.11 14.69 12.32
N HIS A 109 16.82 13.87 11.30
CA HIS A 109 17.36 12.51 11.16
C HIS A 109 17.76 12.21 9.72
N PRO A 110 18.73 12.97 9.16
CA PRO A 110 19.11 12.79 7.75
C PRO A 110 19.76 11.43 7.46
N GLU A 111 20.29 10.76 8.48
CA GLU A 111 20.88 9.44 8.37
C GLU A 111 19.85 8.33 8.28
N LEU A 112 18.60 8.62 8.67
CA LEU A 112 17.55 7.60 8.70
C LEU A 112 17.01 7.35 7.29
N HIS A 113 17.12 6.11 6.84
CA HIS A 113 16.56 5.65 5.58
C HIS A 113 15.36 4.75 5.85
N MET A 114 14.24 5.04 5.21
CA MET A 114 13.07 4.19 5.28
C MET A 114 12.72 3.69 3.89
N SER A 115 12.09 2.52 3.85
CA SER A 115 11.59 1.94 2.62
C SER A 115 10.30 1.19 2.89
N VAL A 116 9.61 0.80 1.83
CA VAL A 116 8.38 0.02 1.90
C VAL A 116 8.48 -1.20 0.99
N SER A 117 7.82 -2.27 1.42
CA SER A 117 7.59 -3.46 0.60
C SER A 117 6.15 -3.39 0.11
N ILE A 118 5.97 -3.47 -1.20
CA ILE A 118 4.69 -3.25 -1.87
C ILE A 118 4.27 -4.50 -2.62
N GLY A 119 3.02 -4.90 -2.43
CA GLY A 119 2.39 -5.94 -3.22
C GLY A 119 1.18 -5.40 -3.93
N GLY A 120 0.99 -5.77 -5.20
CA GLY A 120 -0.14 -5.36 -6.00
C GLY A 120 -0.89 -6.53 -6.59
N ALA A 121 -2.21 -6.40 -6.67
CA ALA A 121 -3.08 -7.31 -7.39
C ALA A 121 -3.86 -6.49 -8.40
N TYR A 122 -3.73 -6.81 -9.67
CA TYR A 122 -4.42 -6.13 -10.75
C TYR A 122 -5.38 -7.09 -11.44
N GLY A 123 -6.63 -6.67 -11.60
CA GLY A 123 -7.66 -7.45 -12.25
C GLY A 123 -8.97 -7.31 -11.52
N SER A 124 -10.06 -7.70 -12.20
CA SER A 124 -11.39 -7.64 -11.62
C SER A 124 -11.58 -8.73 -10.58
N GLY A 125 -12.22 -8.39 -9.48
CA GLY A 125 -12.49 -9.36 -8.45
C GLY A 125 -13.07 -8.72 -7.20
N THR A 126 -13.34 -9.57 -6.21
CA THR A 126 -13.79 -9.09 -4.91
C THR A 126 -12.63 -8.50 -4.12
N ALA A 127 -12.94 -7.60 -3.22
CA ALA A 127 -11.94 -7.02 -2.31
C ALA A 127 -11.19 -8.12 -1.55
N GLU A 128 -11.90 -9.13 -1.07
CA GLU A 128 -11.29 -10.25 -0.33
C GLU A 128 -10.24 -10.98 -1.16
N LYS A 129 -10.57 -11.29 -2.42
CA LYS A 129 -9.63 -11.99 -3.31
C LYS A 129 -8.43 -11.13 -3.65
N LEU A 130 -8.66 -9.88 -4.02
CA LEU A 130 -7.58 -8.96 -4.39
C LEU A 130 -6.67 -8.66 -3.21
N PHE A 131 -7.23 -8.51 -2.01
CA PHE A 131 -6.44 -8.31 -0.80
C PHE A 131 -5.50 -9.49 -0.54
N LYS A 132 -6.02 -10.71 -0.62
CA LYS A 132 -5.21 -11.93 -0.42
C LYS A 132 -4.03 -11.99 -1.37
N VAL A 133 -4.27 -11.70 -2.64
CA VAL A 133 -3.22 -11.72 -3.67
C VAL A 133 -2.21 -10.60 -3.41
N ALA A 134 -2.67 -9.39 -3.17
CA ALA A 134 -1.79 -8.25 -2.91
C ALA A 134 -0.93 -8.48 -1.66
N ASP A 135 -1.52 -9.03 -0.60
CA ASP A 135 -0.80 -9.34 0.64
C ASP A 135 0.29 -10.39 0.40
N THR A 136 -0.02 -11.43 -0.37
CA THR A 136 0.98 -12.43 -0.76
C THR A 136 2.13 -11.81 -1.55
N MET A 137 1.82 -10.90 -2.47
CA MET A 137 2.84 -10.19 -3.24
C MET A 137 3.70 -9.29 -2.36
N MET A 138 3.08 -8.66 -1.35
CA MET A 138 3.81 -7.85 -0.37
C MET A 138 4.82 -8.71 0.40
N TYR A 139 4.42 -9.90 0.82
CA TYR A 139 5.35 -10.83 1.49
C TYR A 139 6.51 -11.24 0.59
N GLN A 140 6.30 -11.40 -0.72
CA GLN A 140 7.40 -11.63 -1.66
C GLN A 140 8.36 -10.45 -1.67
N SER A 141 7.83 -9.22 -1.71
CA SER A 141 8.66 -8.01 -1.66
C SER A 141 9.43 -7.90 -0.35
N LYS A 142 8.85 -8.33 0.77
CA LYS A 142 9.51 -8.29 2.09
C LYS A 142 10.80 -9.09 2.15
N LYS A 143 10.96 -10.12 1.33
CA LYS A 143 12.16 -10.95 1.32
C LYS A 143 13.42 -10.15 0.98
N ALA A 144 13.30 -9.22 0.04
CA ALA A 144 14.40 -8.34 -0.36
C ALA A 144 14.28 -6.94 0.25
N LYS A 145 13.08 -6.56 0.68
CA LYS A 145 12.70 -5.21 1.13
C LYS A 145 12.84 -4.19 0.01
N ASN A 146 12.16 -3.06 0.14
CA ASN A 146 12.23 -1.96 -0.83
C ASN A 146 11.98 -2.46 -2.26
N GLN A 147 10.86 -3.17 -2.44
CA GLN A 147 10.50 -3.85 -3.69
C GLN A 147 9.01 -3.71 -3.98
N VAL A 148 8.67 -3.86 -5.26
CA VAL A 148 7.30 -3.99 -5.74
C VAL A 148 7.15 -5.36 -6.39
N THR A 149 6.09 -6.08 -6.04
CA THR A 149 5.71 -7.36 -6.68
C THR A 149 4.24 -7.30 -7.03
N ILE A 150 3.87 -7.64 -8.26
CA ILE A 150 2.50 -7.53 -8.76
C ILE A 150 2.06 -8.86 -9.36
N SER A 151 0.79 -9.21 -9.13
CA SER A 151 0.10 -10.29 -9.83
C SER A 151 -1.01 -9.70 -10.71
N PHE A 152 -1.01 -10.09 -11.99
CA PHE A 152 -2.04 -9.67 -12.96
C PHE A 152 -3.02 -10.83 -13.14
N LEU A 153 -4.18 -10.75 -12.49
CA LEU A 153 -5.13 -11.85 -12.37
C LEU A 153 -5.89 -12.14 -13.65
N ASP A 154 -6.24 -11.11 -14.41
CA ASP A 154 -7.01 -11.27 -15.64
C ASP A 154 -6.22 -12.05 -16.71
N GLU A 155 -4.90 -11.90 -16.74
CA GLU A 155 -4.04 -12.66 -17.63
C GLU A 155 -4.07 -14.15 -17.31
N MET A 156 -4.10 -14.52 -16.01
CA MET A 156 -4.18 -15.91 -15.55
C MET A 156 -5.53 -16.53 -15.91
N VAL A 157 -6.62 -15.79 -15.71
CA VAL A 157 -7.97 -16.24 -16.05
C VAL A 157 -8.11 -16.41 -17.56
N GLY A 158 -7.64 -15.43 -18.34
CA GLY A 158 -7.64 -15.52 -19.80
C GLY A 158 -6.88 -16.72 -20.32
N SER A 159 -5.74 -17.07 -19.73
CA SER A 159 -4.96 -18.25 -20.08
C SER A 159 -5.72 -19.54 -19.79
N ALA A 160 -6.42 -19.61 -18.67
CA ALA A 160 -7.21 -20.77 -18.28
C ALA A 160 -8.40 -20.95 -19.21
N ASP A 161 -9.06 -19.88 -19.59
CA ASP A 161 -10.25 -19.91 -20.46
C ASP A 161 -9.91 -20.25 -21.91
N SER A 162 -8.67 -20.04 -22.33
CA SER A 162 -8.23 -20.33 -23.69
C SER A 162 -7.91 -21.81 -23.93
N ILE A 163 -7.94 -22.60 -22.88
CA ILE A 163 -7.74 -24.04 -22.95
C ILE A 163 -9.07 -24.74 -23.16
#